data_d411c840ed8c44392139347a36e4ad3d
#
_entry.id   d411c840ed8c44392139347a36e4ad3d
#
_cell.length_a   1.000
_cell.length_b   1.000
_cell.length_c   1.000
_cell.angle_alpha   90.00
_cell.angle_beta   90.00
_cell.angle_gamma   90.00
#
_symmetry.space_group_name_H-M   'P 1'
#
loop_
_entity.id
_entity.type
_entity.pdbx_description
1 polymer ?
#
loop_
_entity_poly.entity_id
_entity_poly.type
_entity_poly.pdbx_seq_one_letter_code
_entity_poly.pdbx_strand_id
1 'polypeptide(L)'
;MKAAVLTEINKPLELLDLELDPPKAGEARVKMKATGVCMSDWHMMNGDWPAKLPLVPGHEAAGIVTEVGPGPSHVSVGDHVIFSFSSHCGHCRYCNSGKSVLCNGHSAPGFLMPDGTTRLKFKAEPVYQMARIGTFREEVVCSLENLVPIRKDLPWTIAAVIGCSVAT
;
A
#
# COMPACT_ATOMS: atom_id res chain seq x y z
N MET A 1 15.08 0.83 5.67
CA MET A 1 14.78 0.96 4.23
C MET A 1 14.44 2.41 3.91
N LYS A 2 14.75 2.86 2.68
CA LYS A 2 14.45 4.24 2.26
C LYS A 2 12.98 4.42 1.88
N ALA A 3 12.42 5.56 2.28
CA ALA A 3 11.07 5.98 1.94
C ALA A 3 11.01 7.50 1.72
N ALA A 4 10.19 7.95 0.78
CA ALA A 4 9.85 9.36 0.63
C ALA A 4 8.63 9.65 1.52
N VAL A 5 8.80 10.52 2.51
CA VAL A 5 7.86 10.76 3.60
C VAL A 5 7.36 12.20 3.56
N LEU A 6 6.06 12.37 3.63
CA LEU A 6 5.41 13.67 3.86
C LEU A 6 5.43 13.95 5.37
N THR A 7 6.28 14.87 5.79
CA THR A 7 6.42 15.28 7.20
C THR A 7 5.59 16.52 7.52
N GLU A 8 5.37 17.39 6.51
CA GLU A 8 4.59 18.62 6.61
C GLU A 8 3.86 18.88 5.30
N ILE A 9 2.60 19.34 5.38
CA ILE A 9 1.80 19.72 4.21
C ILE A 9 2.46 20.89 3.45
N ASN A 10 2.39 20.88 2.13
CA ASN A 10 2.98 21.87 1.22
C ASN A 10 4.53 21.93 1.30
N LYS A 11 5.17 20.89 1.77
CA LYS A 11 6.63 20.72 1.74
C LYS A 11 7.04 19.57 0.83
N PRO A 12 8.26 19.61 0.29
CA PRO A 12 8.83 18.46 -0.41
C PRO A 12 8.86 17.22 0.47
N LEU A 13 8.75 16.04 -0.14
CA LEU A 13 8.95 14.78 0.56
C LEU A 13 10.38 14.67 1.07
N GLU A 14 10.55 14.18 2.29
CA GLU A 14 11.86 13.88 2.87
C GLU A 14 12.22 12.42 2.65
N LEU A 15 13.45 12.16 2.25
CA LEU A 15 13.96 10.79 2.13
C LEU A 15 14.48 10.33 3.48
N LEU A 16 13.74 9.44 4.14
CA LEU A 16 14.05 8.93 5.47
C LEU A 16 14.34 7.43 5.45
N ASP A 17 15.18 6.97 6.37
CA ASP A 17 15.39 5.55 6.63
C ASP A 17 14.39 5.07 7.69
N LEU A 18 13.39 4.28 7.26
CA LEU A 18 12.34 3.75 8.12
C LEU A 18 12.63 2.31 8.54
N GLU A 19 12.14 1.97 9.73
CA GLU A 19 12.00 0.59 10.19
C GLU A 19 10.71 0.00 9.62
N LEU A 20 10.75 -1.28 9.19
CA LEU A 20 9.61 -2.02 8.65
C LEU A 20 9.43 -3.30 9.44
N ASP A 21 8.32 -3.41 10.15
CA ASP A 21 7.95 -4.61 10.89
C ASP A 21 7.69 -5.79 9.92
N PRO A 22 7.89 -7.04 10.34
CA PRO A 22 7.58 -8.21 9.53
C PRO A 22 6.07 -8.34 9.26
N PRO A 23 5.66 -9.05 8.19
CA PRO A 23 4.26 -9.27 7.89
C PRO A 23 3.60 -10.20 8.92
N LYS A 24 2.40 -9.83 9.38
CA LYS A 24 1.53 -10.64 10.22
C LYS A 24 0.67 -11.60 9.36
N ALA A 25 -0.17 -12.41 10.01
CA ALA A 25 -1.16 -13.23 9.32
C ALA A 25 -2.07 -12.37 8.41
N GLY A 26 -2.25 -12.81 7.16
CA GLY A 26 -3.00 -12.06 6.14
C GLY A 26 -2.23 -10.90 5.50
N GLU A 27 -0.93 -10.82 5.70
CA GLU A 27 -0.06 -9.78 5.12
C GLU A 27 1.09 -10.39 4.32
N ALA A 28 1.68 -9.59 3.44
CA ALA A 28 2.91 -9.94 2.74
C ALA A 28 3.85 -8.74 2.62
N ARG A 29 5.15 -9.03 2.50
CA ARG A 29 6.18 -8.04 2.16
C ARG A 29 6.46 -8.12 0.66
N VAL A 30 6.53 -6.96 0.05
CA VAL A 30 6.80 -6.80 -1.38
C VAL A 30 8.00 -5.88 -1.57
N LYS A 31 9.01 -6.34 -2.31
CA LYS A 31 10.11 -5.49 -2.78
C LYS A 31 9.66 -4.74 -4.02
N MET A 32 9.71 -3.43 -3.96
CA MET A 32 9.21 -2.54 -5.00
C MET A 32 10.12 -2.57 -6.24
N LYS A 33 9.51 -2.52 -7.42
CA LYS A 33 10.19 -2.46 -8.73
C LYS A 33 9.87 -1.19 -9.50
N ALA A 34 8.63 -0.71 -9.38
CA ALA A 34 8.19 0.56 -9.94
C ALA A 34 7.01 1.09 -9.13
N THR A 35 6.89 2.41 -9.09
CA THR A 35 5.73 3.13 -8.54
C THR A 35 5.31 4.23 -9.50
N GLY A 36 4.00 4.46 -9.63
CA GLY A 36 3.42 5.59 -10.32
C GLY A 36 3.22 6.77 -9.37
N VAL A 37 3.00 7.95 -9.94
CA VAL A 37 2.61 9.16 -9.22
C VAL A 37 1.25 9.58 -9.73
N CYS A 38 0.29 9.73 -8.84
CA CYS A 38 -1.09 10.08 -9.13
C CYS A 38 -1.44 11.47 -8.59
N MET A 39 -2.46 12.10 -9.15
CA MET A 39 -3.00 13.35 -8.59
C MET A 39 -3.49 13.19 -7.14
N SER A 40 -3.90 12.00 -6.74
CA SER A 40 -4.28 11.71 -5.36
C SER A 40 -3.13 11.91 -4.37
N ASP A 41 -1.90 11.58 -4.78
CA ASP A 41 -0.70 11.83 -3.96
C ASP A 41 -0.46 13.33 -3.80
N TRP A 42 -0.63 14.08 -4.91
CA TRP A 42 -0.51 15.54 -4.92
C TRP A 42 -1.55 16.21 -4.02
N HIS A 43 -2.82 15.78 -4.08
CA HIS A 43 -3.88 16.32 -3.21
C HIS A 43 -3.59 16.10 -1.73
N MET A 44 -2.97 14.97 -1.36
CA MET A 44 -2.52 14.77 0.01
C MET A 44 -1.35 15.67 0.38
N MET A 45 -0.37 15.82 -0.51
CA MET A 45 0.81 16.65 -0.26
C MET A 45 0.46 18.15 -0.11
N ASN A 46 -0.53 18.62 -0.86
CA ASN A 46 -1.01 20.01 -0.80
C ASN A 46 -1.98 20.28 0.37
N GLY A 47 -2.51 19.23 1.01
CA GLY A 47 -3.52 19.39 2.04
C GLY A 47 -4.96 19.57 1.52
N ASP A 48 -5.21 19.32 0.24
CA ASP A 48 -6.57 19.30 -0.33
C ASP A 48 -7.39 18.16 0.27
N TRP A 49 -6.73 17.06 0.62
CA TRP A 49 -7.30 15.92 1.32
C TRP A 49 -6.66 15.76 2.70
N PRO A 50 -7.45 15.33 3.70
CA PRO A 50 -6.92 15.12 5.04
C PRO A 50 -5.84 14.03 5.02
N ALA A 51 -4.68 14.31 5.59
CA ALA A 51 -3.57 13.39 5.76
C ALA A 51 -3.21 13.25 7.24
N LYS A 52 -2.79 12.05 7.64
CA LYS A 52 -2.23 11.81 8.97
C LYS A 52 -0.71 11.72 8.85
N LEU A 53 -0.01 12.67 9.43
CA LEU A 53 1.45 12.81 9.32
C LEU A 53 2.20 12.16 10.50
N PRO A 54 3.47 11.73 10.29
CA PRO A 54 4.17 11.63 9.02
C PRO A 54 3.59 10.51 8.14
N LEU A 55 3.55 10.69 6.81
CA LEU A 55 2.87 9.81 5.87
C LEU A 55 3.80 9.38 4.74
N VAL A 56 3.82 8.10 4.39
CA VAL A 56 4.36 7.62 3.11
C VAL A 56 3.24 7.65 2.07
N PRO A 57 3.32 8.51 1.04
CA PRO A 57 2.37 8.54 -0.06
C PRO A 57 2.54 7.35 -1.01
N GLY A 58 1.78 7.38 -2.11
CA GLY A 58 1.84 6.38 -3.17
C GLY A 58 0.84 5.25 -3.00
N HIS A 59 0.22 4.86 -4.12
CA HIS A 59 -0.76 3.79 -4.17
C HIS A 59 -0.77 3.04 -5.50
N GLU A 60 0.07 3.45 -6.44
CA GLU A 60 0.28 2.81 -7.74
C GLU A 60 1.64 2.12 -7.75
N ALA A 61 1.68 0.80 -7.82
CA ALA A 61 2.98 0.14 -7.80
C ALA A 61 2.94 -1.32 -8.27
N ALA A 62 4.14 -1.83 -8.56
CA ALA A 62 4.39 -3.23 -8.84
C ALA A 62 5.69 -3.69 -8.18
N GLY A 63 5.73 -4.96 -7.79
CA GLY A 63 6.89 -5.51 -7.10
C GLY A 63 6.89 -7.04 -7.04
N ILE A 64 7.84 -7.57 -6.28
CA ILE A 64 8.00 -9.01 -6.07
C ILE A 64 7.74 -9.32 -4.60
N VAL A 65 6.90 -10.31 -4.33
CA VAL A 65 6.66 -10.82 -2.97
C VAL A 65 7.95 -11.45 -2.44
N THR A 66 8.44 -10.98 -1.30
CA THR A 66 9.67 -11.48 -0.64
C THR A 66 9.40 -12.24 0.65
N GLU A 67 8.25 -12.00 1.28
CA GLU A 67 7.86 -12.67 2.51
C GLU A 67 6.33 -12.72 2.59
N VAL A 68 5.78 -13.79 3.12
CA VAL A 68 4.34 -13.94 3.37
C VAL A 68 4.15 -14.25 4.84
N GLY A 69 3.23 -13.56 5.48
CA GLY A 69 2.87 -13.80 6.87
C GLY A 69 2.22 -15.16 7.07
N PRO A 70 2.09 -15.61 8.32
CA PRO A 70 1.52 -16.94 8.64
C PRO A 70 0.08 -17.11 8.14
N GLY A 71 -0.26 -18.33 7.72
CA GLY A 71 -1.63 -18.73 7.34
C GLY A 71 -1.85 -18.82 5.84
N PRO A 72 -3.13 -18.94 5.41
CA PRO A 72 -3.49 -19.05 4.00
C PRO A 72 -3.13 -17.80 3.22
N SER A 73 -2.62 -17.97 2.00
CA SER A 73 -2.28 -16.87 1.09
C SER A 73 -2.58 -17.25 -0.36
N HIS A 74 -3.03 -16.30 -1.15
CA HIS A 74 -3.21 -16.44 -2.60
C HIS A 74 -1.97 -15.96 -3.38
N VAL A 75 -0.94 -15.46 -2.68
CA VAL A 75 0.37 -15.11 -3.26
C VAL A 75 1.46 -15.93 -2.61
N SER A 76 2.56 -16.11 -3.32
CA SER A 76 3.75 -16.84 -2.88
C SER A 76 5.01 -16.00 -3.03
N VAL A 77 6.06 -16.31 -2.27
CA VAL A 77 7.37 -15.68 -2.45
C VAL A 77 7.85 -15.88 -3.90
N GLY A 78 8.28 -14.79 -4.53
CA GLY A 78 8.69 -14.74 -5.94
C GLY A 78 7.57 -14.41 -6.93
N ASP A 79 6.33 -14.24 -6.47
CA ASP A 79 5.26 -13.75 -7.33
C ASP A 79 5.46 -12.28 -7.66
N HIS A 80 5.16 -11.92 -8.92
CA HIS A 80 5.02 -10.56 -9.36
C HIS A 80 3.61 -10.07 -9.06
N VAL A 81 3.50 -8.91 -8.43
CA VAL A 81 2.23 -8.35 -7.99
C VAL A 81 2.10 -6.88 -8.36
N ILE A 82 0.87 -6.44 -8.57
CA ILE A 82 0.46 -5.05 -8.53
C ILE A 82 -0.33 -4.78 -7.26
N PHE A 83 -0.46 -3.51 -6.91
CA PHE A 83 -1.22 -3.07 -5.75
C PHE A 83 -2.59 -2.56 -6.15
N SER A 84 -3.62 -2.98 -5.42
CA SER A 84 -4.94 -2.35 -5.43
C SER A 84 -5.04 -1.37 -4.26
N PHE A 85 -5.34 -0.10 -4.54
CA PHE A 85 -5.57 0.89 -3.48
C PHE A 85 -6.91 0.70 -2.77
N SER A 86 -7.84 -0.03 -3.41
CA SER A 86 -9.17 -0.35 -2.86
C SER A 86 -9.18 -1.77 -2.32
N SER A 87 -8.62 -1.94 -1.11
CA SER A 87 -8.72 -3.23 -0.41
C SER A 87 -10.16 -3.54 -0.03
N HIS A 88 -10.51 -4.84 -0.02
CA HIS A 88 -11.86 -5.30 0.31
C HIS A 88 -11.79 -6.52 1.24
N CYS A 89 -12.67 -6.57 2.24
CA CYS A 89 -12.63 -7.62 3.26
C CYS A 89 -13.12 -9.00 2.81
N GLY A 90 -13.77 -9.10 1.63
CA GLY A 90 -14.29 -10.34 1.06
C GLY A 90 -15.58 -10.87 1.67
N HIS A 91 -16.04 -10.37 2.83
CA HIS A 91 -17.17 -10.96 3.58
C HIS A 91 -18.30 -9.99 3.97
N CYS A 92 -18.14 -8.68 3.80
CA CYS A 92 -19.21 -7.72 4.08
C CYS A 92 -20.34 -7.81 3.03
N ARG A 93 -21.47 -7.17 3.32
CA ARG A 93 -22.64 -7.17 2.41
C ARG A 93 -22.28 -6.69 0.99
N TYR A 94 -21.40 -5.72 0.86
CA TYR A 94 -20.99 -5.19 -0.43
C TYR A 94 -20.11 -6.18 -1.19
N CYS A 95 -19.14 -6.80 -0.53
CA CYS A 95 -18.30 -7.84 -1.13
C CYS A 95 -19.15 -9.03 -1.60
N ASN A 96 -20.05 -9.52 -0.76
CA ASN A 96 -20.93 -10.65 -1.07
C ASN A 96 -21.95 -10.35 -2.19
N SER A 97 -22.23 -9.08 -2.49
CA SER A 97 -23.10 -8.65 -3.58
C SER A 97 -22.36 -8.23 -4.85
N GLY A 98 -21.06 -8.49 -4.95
CA GLY A 98 -20.23 -8.11 -6.11
C GLY A 98 -19.88 -6.62 -6.21
N LYS A 99 -20.10 -5.86 -5.15
CA LYS A 99 -19.83 -4.41 -5.05
C LYS A 99 -18.64 -4.13 -4.13
N SER A 100 -17.55 -4.87 -4.30
CA SER A 100 -16.38 -4.80 -3.42
C SER A 100 -15.73 -3.41 -3.33
N VAL A 101 -15.87 -2.58 -4.36
CA VAL A 101 -15.42 -1.18 -4.34
C VAL A 101 -16.10 -0.35 -3.23
N LEU A 102 -17.30 -0.74 -2.80
CA LEU A 102 -18.03 -0.12 -1.68
C LEU A 102 -17.77 -0.81 -0.34
N CYS A 103 -16.72 -1.61 -0.24
CA CYS A 103 -16.41 -2.34 0.99
C CYS A 103 -16.32 -1.41 2.20
N ASN A 104 -17.03 -1.75 3.26
CA ASN A 104 -17.00 -1.07 4.55
C ASN A 104 -16.59 -2.00 5.70
N GLY A 105 -15.96 -3.15 5.37
CA GLY A 105 -15.52 -4.14 6.35
C GLY A 105 -14.26 -3.79 7.11
N HIS A 106 -13.55 -2.72 6.72
CA HIS A 106 -12.39 -2.21 7.44
C HIS A 106 -12.78 -1.05 8.33
N SER A 107 -12.67 -1.22 9.65
CA SER A 107 -12.96 -0.19 10.63
C SER A 107 -11.82 0.83 10.79
N ALA A 108 -10.59 0.45 10.48
CA ALA A 108 -9.42 1.32 10.59
C ALA A 108 -9.39 2.37 9.47
N PRO A 109 -8.95 3.62 9.77
CA PRO A 109 -8.71 4.64 8.75
C PRO A 109 -7.76 4.17 7.65
N GLY A 110 -7.90 4.72 6.44
CA GLY A 110 -7.08 4.36 5.27
C GLY A 110 -5.58 4.63 5.37
N PHE A 111 -5.11 5.14 6.49
CA PHE A 111 -3.70 5.39 6.81
C PHE A 111 -3.07 4.30 7.69
N LEU A 112 -3.87 3.35 8.16
CA LEU A 112 -3.48 2.25 9.05
C LEU A 112 -3.84 0.91 8.43
N MET A 113 -3.14 -0.13 8.85
CA MET A 113 -3.50 -1.51 8.52
C MET A 113 -4.90 -1.85 9.11
N PRO A 114 -5.56 -2.91 8.63
CA PRO A 114 -6.88 -3.31 9.16
C PRO A 114 -6.93 -3.53 10.67
N ASP A 115 -5.81 -3.89 11.30
CA ASP A 115 -5.67 -4.07 12.75
C ASP A 115 -5.50 -2.74 13.54
N GLY A 116 -5.64 -1.59 12.87
CA GLY A 116 -5.51 -0.27 13.48
C GLY A 116 -4.09 0.17 13.79
N THR A 117 -3.07 -0.57 13.33
CA THR A 117 -1.65 -0.25 13.53
C THR A 117 -0.95 0.12 12.23
N THR A 118 0.33 0.47 12.29
CA THR A 118 1.21 0.61 11.13
C THR A 118 2.35 -0.40 11.22
N ARG A 119 2.99 -0.70 10.09
CA ARG A 119 4.23 -1.50 10.03
C ARG A 119 5.47 -0.63 9.86
N LEU A 120 5.30 0.69 9.86
CA LEU A 120 6.35 1.67 9.64
C LEU A 120 6.66 2.44 10.91
N LYS A 121 7.94 2.64 11.18
CA LYS A 121 8.43 3.47 12.29
C LYS A 121 9.61 4.33 11.84
N PHE A 122 9.70 5.50 12.43
CA PHE A 122 10.87 6.37 12.38
C PHE A 122 11.24 6.76 13.80
N LYS A 123 12.43 6.37 14.27
CA LYS A 123 12.88 6.60 15.65
C LYS A 123 11.86 6.14 16.69
N ALA A 124 11.33 4.92 16.49
CA ALA A 124 10.28 4.29 17.30
C ALA A 124 8.87 4.93 17.20
N GLU A 125 8.70 6.07 16.55
CA GLU A 125 7.39 6.70 16.34
C GLU A 125 6.69 6.15 15.08
N PRO A 126 5.35 6.01 15.11
CA PRO A 126 4.61 5.46 14.00
C PRO A 126 4.63 6.39 12.77
N VAL A 127 4.84 5.81 11.59
CA VAL A 127 4.68 6.47 10.29
C VAL A 127 3.49 5.87 9.58
N TYR A 128 2.62 6.72 9.04
CA TYR A 128 1.39 6.31 8.37
C TYR A 128 1.63 6.01 6.88
N GLN A 129 0.65 5.39 6.23
CA GLN A 129 0.76 4.97 4.85
C GLN A 129 -0.53 5.24 4.08
N MET A 130 -0.42 5.89 2.92
CA MET A 130 -1.57 6.19 2.07
C MET A 130 -2.24 4.89 1.58
N ALA A 131 -3.56 4.87 1.57
CA ALA A 131 -4.39 3.75 1.09
C ALA A 131 -4.01 2.38 1.70
N ARG A 132 -3.49 2.34 2.94
CA ARG A 132 -2.96 1.15 3.63
C ARG A 132 -1.73 0.52 2.99
N ILE A 133 -1.16 1.11 1.96
CA ILE A 133 -0.01 0.58 1.21
C ILE A 133 1.20 1.53 1.20
N GLY A 134 1.04 2.83 0.89
CA GLY A 134 2.13 3.81 0.92
C GLY A 134 3.34 3.37 0.09
N THR A 135 3.28 3.49 -1.24
CA THR A 135 4.23 2.82 -2.15
C THR A 135 5.53 3.57 -2.44
N PHE A 136 5.70 4.81 -1.97
CA PHE A 136 6.94 5.58 -2.20
C PHE A 136 8.08 5.15 -1.27
N ARG A 137 8.41 3.87 -1.30
CA ARG A 137 9.47 3.23 -0.48
C ARG A 137 10.01 1.96 -1.15
N GLU A 138 11.13 1.44 -0.67
CA GLU A 138 11.80 0.27 -1.26
C GLU A 138 11.06 -1.05 -1.01
N GLU A 139 10.37 -1.18 0.14
CA GLU A 139 9.62 -2.37 0.52
C GLU A 139 8.29 -1.99 1.17
N VAL A 140 7.25 -2.75 0.90
CA VAL A 140 5.91 -2.58 1.46
C VAL A 140 5.48 -3.83 2.20
N VAL A 141 5.02 -3.70 3.44
CA VAL A 141 4.16 -4.71 4.08
C VAL A 141 2.72 -4.21 4.01
N CYS A 142 1.84 -5.02 3.43
CA CYS A 142 0.42 -4.71 3.27
C CYS A 142 -0.43 -5.97 3.40
N SER A 143 -1.76 -5.77 3.50
CA SER A 143 -2.72 -6.89 3.47
C SER A 143 -2.66 -7.63 2.13
N LEU A 144 -2.84 -8.94 2.17
CA LEU A 144 -2.95 -9.77 0.97
C LEU A 144 -4.04 -9.27 0.02
N GLU A 145 -5.12 -8.72 0.55
CA GLU A 145 -6.24 -8.13 -0.20
C GLU A 145 -5.85 -6.96 -1.12
N ASN A 146 -4.71 -6.33 -0.85
CA ASN A 146 -4.15 -5.28 -1.71
C ASN A 146 -3.30 -5.83 -2.86
N LEU A 147 -2.99 -7.12 -2.89
CA LEU A 147 -2.06 -7.71 -3.85
C LEU A 147 -2.78 -8.51 -4.92
N VAL A 148 -2.47 -8.22 -6.18
CA VAL A 148 -2.99 -8.94 -7.34
C VAL A 148 -1.81 -9.56 -8.10
N PRO A 149 -1.71 -10.89 -8.18
CA PRO A 149 -0.68 -11.54 -8.97
C PRO A 149 -0.79 -11.21 -10.46
N ILE A 150 0.36 -11.01 -11.10
CA ILE A 150 0.46 -10.69 -12.52
C ILE A 150 1.45 -11.61 -13.23
N ARG A 151 1.42 -11.62 -14.56
CA ARG A 151 2.39 -12.33 -15.38
C ARG A 151 3.79 -11.77 -15.14
N LYS A 152 4.79 -12.67 -15.08
CA LYS A 152 6.19 -12.30 -14.78
C LYS A 152 6.90 -11.58 -15.92
N ASP A 153 6.36 -11.62 -17.13
CA ASP A 153 6.90 -10.96 -18.32
C ASP A 153 6.37 -9.53 -18.53
N LEU A 154 5.44 -9.06 -17.69
CA LEU A 154 4.91 -7.71 -17.78
C LEU A 154 5.96 -6.67 -17.33
N PRO A 155 6.28 -5.64 -18.16
CA PRO A 155 7.21 -4.59 -17.76
C PRO A 155 6.74 -3.85 -16.50
N TRP A 156 7.64 -3.63 -15.56
CA TRP A 156 7.32 -3.06 -14.24
C TRP A 156 6.67 -1.67 -14.30
N THR A 157 7.13 -0.83 -15.24
CA THR A 157 6.58 0.52 -15.42
C THR A 157 5.14 0.52 -15.95
N ILE A 158 4.77 -0.49 -16.73
CA ILE A 158 3.38 -0.70 -17.18
C ILE A 158 2.57 -1.29 -16.03
N ALA A 159 3.11 -2.32 -15.36
CA ALA A 159 2.43 -2.98 -14.25
C ALA A 159 2.07 -2.00 -13.12
N ALA A 160 2.97 -1.07 -12.79
CA ALA A 160 2.80 -0.15 -11.66
C ALA A 160 1.53 0.71 -11.76
N VAL A 161 1.12 1.12 -12.96
CA VAL A 161 -0.03 2.05 -13.15
C VAL A 161 -1.37 1.32 -13.36
N ILE A 162 -1.38 -0.01 -13.47
CA ILE A 162 -2.61 -0.77 -13.71
C ILE A 162 -3.59 -0.63 -12.54
N GLY A 163 -3.08 -0.60 -11.31
CA GLY A 163 -3.90 -0.62 -10.09
C GLY A 163 -4.71 0.66 -9.84
N CYS A 164 -4.41 1.76 -10.54
CA CYS A 164 -5.15 3.02 -10.45
C CYS A 164 -5.34 3.65 -11.83
N SER A 165 -4.31 4.25 -12.43
CA SER A 165 -4.43 5.08 -13.65
C SER A 165 -5.07 4.37 -14.85
N VAL A 166 -4.98 3.04 -14.95
CA VAL A 166 -5.62 2.28 -16.03
C VAL A 166 -7.05 1.88 -15.67
N ALA A 167 -7.33 1.67 -14.38
CA ALA A 167 -8.62 1.17 -13.91
C ALA A 167 -9.64 2.28 -13.59
N THR A 168 -9.21 3.54 -13.43
CA THR A 168 -10.05 4.70 -13.03
C THR A 168 -10.23 5.78 -14.13
#